data_e6df8b7a056eea56584fc9ecbedf68e0
#
_entry.id   e6df8b7a056eea56584fc9ecbedf68e0
#
_cell.length_a   1.000
_cell.length_b   1.000
_cell.length_c   1.000
_cell.angle_alpha   90.00
_cell.angle_beta   90.00
_cell.angle_gamma   90.00
#
_symmetry.space_group_name_H-M   'P 1'
#
loop_
_entity.id
_entity.type
_entity.pdbx_description
1 polymer ?
#
loop_
_entity_poly.entity_id
_entity_poly.type
_entity_poly.pdbx_seq_one_letter_code
_entity_poly.pdbx_strand_id
1 'polypeptide(L)'
;MSFFQLIGLAIIQGLTEFLPVSSSGHLILFSKAAHLPDQGVGLDVALHIGSLLAVLFYFRKTILLMIKEVFLNKLKPDFSLPYNKLAFLLIIASLPALCVGFWLRNFGLEALRAPKIIGFNILIYGIVLYVADKFALSTRTLHKITIKDALFIGLAQCLAL
;
A
#
# COMPACT_ATOMS: atom_id res chain seq x y z
N MET A 1 -18.10 19.69 -2.16
CA MET A 1 -16.74 19.75 -2.77
C MET A 1 -16.82 20.27 -4.19
N SER A 2 -15.86 21.11 -4.62
CA SER A 2 -15.78 21.54 -6.01
C SER A 2 -15.10 20.47 -6.89
N PHE A 3 -15.38 20.51 -8.19
CA PHE A 3 -14.72 19.63 -9.16
C PHE A 3 -13.18 19.78 -9.16
N PHE A 4 -12.67 20.99 -8.99
CA PHE A 4 -11.23 21.24 -8.91
C PHE A 4 -10.58 20.63 -7.67
N GLN A 5 -11.28 20.61 -6.53
CA GLN A 5 -10.80 19.93 -5.32
C GLN A 5 -10.67 18.43 -5.55
N LEU A 6 -11.67 17.81 -6.20
CA LEU A 6 -11.64 16.39 -6.52
C LEU A 6 -10.46 16.04 -7.43
N ILE A 7 -10.21 16.85 -8.47
CA ILE A 7 -9.04 16.66 -9.35
C ILE A 7 -7.74 16.79 -8.57
N GLY A 8 -7.61 17.81 -7.71
CA GLY A 8 -6.42 18.01 -6.90
C GLY A 8 -6.13 16.80 -5.99
N LEU A 9 -7.16 16.29 -5.30
CA LEU A 9 -7.04 15.10 -4.46
C LEU A 9 -6.70 13.85 -5.28
N ALA A 10 -7.28 13.67 -6.47
CA ALA A 10 -6.99 12.55 -7.34
C ALA A 10 -5.53 12.58 -7.87
N ILE A 11 -5.00 13.76 -8.19
CA ILE A 11 -3.60 13.93 -8.59
C ILE A 11 -2.67 13.60 -7.42
N ILE A 12 -2.95 14.13 -6.22
CA ILE A 12 -2.15 13.85 -5.03
C ILE A 12 -2.17 12.36 -4.71
N GLN A 13 -3.34 11.73 -4.71
CA GLN A 13 -3.47 10.29 -4.51
C GLN A 13 -2.64 9.51 -5.53
N GLY A 14 -2.80 9.81 -6.82
CA GLY A 14 -2.08 9.12 -7.90
C GLY A 14 -0.56 9.25 -7.82
N LEU A 15 -0.05 10.37 -7.32
CA LEU A 15 1.39 10.58 -7.13
C LEU A 15 1.91 9.94 -5.85
N THR A 16 1.18 10.09 -4.74
CA THR A 16 1.67 9.67 -3.43
C THR A 16 1.40 8.21 -3.10
N GLU A 17 0.45 7.55 -3.77
CA GLU A 17 0.15 6.13 -3.55
C GLU A 17 1.33 5.20 -3.90
N PHE A 18 2.10 5.58 -4.91
CA PHE A 18 3.25 4.79 -5.37
C PHE A 18 4.58 5.22 -4.74
N LEU A 19 4.56 6.31 -4.00
CA LEU A 19 5.70 6.78 -3.21
C LEU A 19 5.54 6.30 -1.77
N PRO A 20 6.62 5.93 -1.08
CA PRO A 20 6.55 5.47 0.32
C PRO A 20 6.41 6.65 1.29
N VAL A 21 5.35 7.47 1.14
CA VAL A 21 5.17 8.75 1.84
C VAL A 21 3.78 8.94 2.48
N SER A 22 2.99 7.89 2.65
CA SER A 22 1.62 7.94 3.18
C SER A 22 0.67 8.83 2.36
N SER A 23 -0.01 8.26 1.37
CA SER A 23 -1.00 8.97 0.53
C SER A 23 -2.15 9.54 1.36
N SER A 24 -2.70 8.79 2.31
CA SER A 24 -3.76 9.25 3.21
C SER A 24 -3.34 10.49 4.01
N GLY A 25 -2.09 10.52 4.48
CA GLY A 25 -1.54 11.69 5.17
C GLY A 25 -1.51 12.92 4.27
N HIS A 26 -1.09 12.77 3.01
CA HIS A 26 -1.04 13.87 2.05
C HIS A 26 -2.43 14.39 1.68
N LEU A 27 -3.44 13.52 1.54
CA LEU A 27 -4.82 13.93 1.29
C LEU A 27 -5.36 14.81 2.41
N ILE A 28 -5.13 14.42 3.67
CA ILE A 28 -5.56 15.20 4.85
C ILE A 28 -4.80 16.53 4.94
N LEU A 29 -3.48 16.51 4.76
CA LEU A 29 -2.65 17.71 4.81
C LEU A 29 -3.00 18.71 3.70
N PHE A 30 -3.29 18.21 2.48
CA PHE A 30 -3.72 19.06 1.37
C PHE A 30 -5.04 19.78 1.69
N SER A 31 -6.04 19.05 2.18
CA SER A 31 -7.31 19.66 2.54
C SER A 31 -7.14 20.73 3.63
N LYS A 32 -6.28 20.48 4.63
CA LYS A 32 -5.96 21.45 5.68
C LYS A 32 -5.20 22.67 5.14
N ALA A 33 -4.17 22.48 4.32
CA ALA A 33 -3.39 23.56 3.73
C ALA A 33 -4.22 24.45 2.80
N ALA A 34 -5.17 23.86 2.09
CA ALA A 34 -6.09 24.56 1.22
C ALA A 34 -7.32 25.17 1.95
N HIS A 35 -7.37 25.09 3.27
CA HIS A 35 -8.52 25.51 4.10
C HIS A 35 -9.85 24.87 3.67
N LEU A 36 -9.80 23.63 3.21
CA LEU A 36 -10.95 22.85 2.78
C LEU A 36 -11.43 21.93 3.91
N PRO A 37 -12.73 21.60 3.96
CA PRO A 37 -13.20 20.56 4.86
C PRO A 37 -12.53 19.23 4.54
N ASP A 38 -12.32 18.39 5.56
CA ASP A 38 -11.85 17.01 5.38
C ASP A 38 -12.81 16.28 4.43
N GLN A 39 -12.26 15.63 3.41
CA GLN A 39 -13.03 14.90 2.39
C GLN A 39 -13.75 13.66 2.93
N GLY A 40 -13.32 13.17 4.09
CA GLY A 40 -13.88 12.00 4.75
C GLY A 40 -13.41 10.68 4.17
N VAL A 41 -13.55 9.62 4.98
CA VAL A 41 -13.06 8.27 4.67
C VAL A 41 -13.67 7.70 3.38
N GLY A 42 -14.92 8.04 3.07
CA GLY A 42 -15.60 7.53 1.86
C GLY A 42 -14.90 7.96 0.57
N LEU A 43 -14.48 9.22 0.48
CA LEU A 43 -13.75 9.70 -0.68
C LEU A 43 -12.31 9.19 -0.72
N ASP A 44 -11.65 9.10 0.45
CA ASP A 44 -10.31 8.49 0.53
C ASP A 44 -10.33 7.07 -0.05
N VAL A 45 -11.31 6.26 0.34
CA VAL A 45 -11.49 4.89 -0.19
C VAL A 45 -11.75 4.91 -1.71
N ALA A 46 -12.58 5.82 -2.21
CA ALA A 46 -12.86 5.92 -3.64
C ALA A 46 -11.59 6.27 -4.45
N LEU A 47 -10.75 7.15 -3.92
CA LEU A 47 -9.46 7.51 -4.53
C LEU A 47 -8.48 6.31 -4.54
N HIS A 48 -8.43 5.53 -3.46
CA HIS A 48 -7.62 4.30 -3.40
C HIS A 48 -8.14 3.23 -4.37
N ILE A 49 -9.45 3.11 -4.57
CA ILE A 49 -10.01 2.22 -5.60
C ILE A 49 -9.54 2.66 -6.99
N GLY A 50 -9.48 3.96 -7.25
CA GLY A 50 -8.94 4.48 -8.51
C GLY A 50 -7.50 4.06 -8.77
N SER A 51 -6.61 4.24 -7.79
CA SER A 51 -5.20 3.80 -7.89
C SER A 51 -5.09 2.27 -7.97
N LEU A 52 -5.91 1.51 -7.26
CA LEU A 52 -5.97 0.05 -7.37
C LEU A 52 -6.32 -0.39 -8.80
N LEU A 53 -7.33 0.21 -9.42
CA LEU A 53 -7.71 -0.10 -10.81
C LEU A 53 -6.57 0.21 -11.78
N ALA A 54 -5.84 1.30 -11.58
CA ALA A 54 -4.65 1.64 -12.38
C ALA A 54 -3.56 0.56 -12.24
N VAL A 55 -3.27 0.07 -11.02
CA VAL A 55 -2.33 -1.03 -10.76
C VAL A 55 -2.78 -2.32 -11.45
N LEU A 56 -4.05 -2.70 -11.28
CA LEU A 56 -4.60 -3.89 -11.91
C LEU A 56 -4.50 -3.83 -13.45
N PHE A 57 -4.77 -2.66 -14.02
CA PHE A 57 -4.64 -2.46 -15.46
C PHE A 57 -3.18 -2.51 -15.93
N TYR A 58 -2.27 -1.88 -15.19
CA TYR A 58 -0.84 -1.88 -15.51
C TYR A 58 -0.27 -3.31 -15.44
N PHE A 59 -0.52 -4.03 -14.37
CA PHE A 59 -0.01 -5.39 -14.15
C PHE A 59 -0.91 -6.50 -14.71
N ARG A 60 -1.93 -6.19 -15.53
CA ARG A 60 -2.92 -7.16 -16.00
C ARG A 60 -2.31 -8.44 -16.60
N LYS A 61 -1.21 -8.33 -17.35
CA LYS A 61 -0.54 -9.50 -17.93
C LYS A 61 0.08 -10.39 -16.86
N THR A 62 0.77 -9.81 -15.90
CA THR A 62 1.37 -10.53 -14.77
C THR A 62 0.30 -11.19 -13.91
N ILE A 63 -0.78 -10.47 -13.62
CA ILE A 63 -1.91 -10.99 -12.84
C ILE A 63 -2.57 -12.16 -13.54
N LEU A 64 -2.79 -12.08 -14.87
CA LEU A 64 -3.36 -13.19 -15.66
C LEU A 64 -2.45 -14.41 -15.66
N LEU A 65 -1.11 -14.23 -15.71
CA LEU A 65 -0.16 -15.34 -15.62
C LEU A 65 -0.18 -15.96 -14.21
N MET A 66 -0.25 -15.17 -13.17
CA MET A 66 -0.39 -15.66 -11.79
C MET A 66 -1.67 -16.47 -11.63
N ILE A 67 -2.81 -15.96 -12.08
CA ILE A 67 -4.10 -16.66 -12.04
C ILE A 67 -3.98 -17.98 -12.81
N LYS A 68 -3.45 -17.94 -14.04
CA LYS A 68 -3.30 -19.13 -14.89
C LYS A 68 -2.45 -20.21 -14.20
N GLU A 69 -1.28 -19.88 -13.68
CA GLU A 69 -0.41 -20.87 -13.02
C GLU A 69 -1.03 -21.44 -11.74
N VAL A 70 -1.70 -20.61 -10.94
CA VAL A 70 -2.39 -21.05 -9.71
C VAL A 70 -3.52 -22.03 -10.05
N PHE A 71 -4.35 -21.74 -11.09
CA PHE A 71 -5.44 -22.64 -11.49
C PHE A 71 -4.92 -23.91 -12.14
N LEU A 72 -3.92 -23.85 -13.03
CA LEU A 72 -3.32 -25.03 -13.64
C LEU A 72 -2.71 -25.96 -12.59
N ASN A 73 -2.17 -25.42 -11.51
CA ASN A 73 -1.63 -26.20 -10.40
C ASN A 73 -2.66 -26.56 -9.32
N LYS A 74 -3.96 -26.53 -9.66
CA LYS A 74 -5.07 -26.92 -8.77
C LYS A 74 -5.06 -26.18 -7.43
N LEU A 75 -4.73 -24.88 -7.45
CA LEU A 75 -4.63 -24.00 -6.27
C LEU A 75 -3.56 -24.42 -5.25
N LYS A 76 -2.61 -25.26 -5.65
CA LYS A 76 -1.51 -25.68 -4.77
C LYS A 76 -0.31 -24.74 -4.92
N PRO A 77 0.38 -24.41 -3.83
CA PRO A 77 1.61 -23.63 -3.91
C PRO A 77 2.71 -24.47 -4.58
N ASP A 78 3.27 -23.94 -5.66
CA ASP A 78 4.43 -24.51 -6.33
C ASP A 78 5.49 -23.43 -6.53
N PHE A 79 6.54 -23.50 -5.73
CA PHE A 79 7.61 -22.51 -5.74
C PHE A 79 8.62 -22.71 -6.90
N SER A 80 8.45 -23.76 -7.72
CA SER A 80 9.20 -23.93 -8.97
C SER A 80 8.63 -23.07 -10.11
N LEU A 81 7.32 -22.75 -10.05
CA LEU A 81 6.62 -21.91 -11.02
C LEU A 81 6.68 -20.44 -10.58
N PRO A 82 7.27 -19.54 -11.39
CA PRO A 82 7.58 -18.17 -10.93
C PRO A 82 6.33 -17.34 -10.59
N TYR A 83 5.27 -17.44 -11.37
CA TYR A 83 4.04 -16.67 -11.13
C TYR A 83 3.15 -17.31 -10.06
N ASN A 84 3.15 -18.64 -9.92
CA ASN A 84 2.50 -19.34 -8.81
C ASN A 84 3.16 -18.94 -7.49
N LYS A 85 4.49 -19.02 -7.41
CA LYS A 85 5.27 -18.56 -6.27
C LYS A 85 4.95 -17.11 -5.92
N LEU A 86 4.96 -16.20 -6.90
CA LEU A 86 4.68 -14.78 -6.67
C LEU A 86 3.28 -14.56 -6.10
N ALA A 87 2.27 -15.26 -6.63
CA ALA A 87 0.89 -15.17 -6.12
C ALA A 87 0.79 -15.57 -4.65
N PHE A 88 1.36 -16.72 -4.27
CA PHE A 88 1.33 -17.17 -2.88
C PHE A 88 2.16 -16.28 -1.95
N LEU A 89 3.30 -15.75 -2.40
CA LEU A 89 4.10 -14.81 -1.59
C LEU A 89 3.35 -13.49 -1.36
N LEU A 90 2.60 -12.99 -2.35
CA LEU A 90 1.77 -11.79 -2.19
C LEU A 90 0.62 -12.04 -1.19
N ILE A 91 -0.04 -13.19 -1.26
CA ILE A 91 -1.08 -13.57 -0.28
C ILE A 91 -0.47 -13.60 1.12
N ILE A 92 0.67 -14.28 1.31
CA ILE A 92 1.35 -14.39 2.61
C ILE A 92 1.76 -13.01 3.13
N ALA A 93 2.30 -12.14 2.28
CA ALA A 93 2.69 -10.78 2.65
C ALA A 93 1.50 -9.89 3.03
N SER A 94 0.30 -10.14 2.48
CA SER A 94 -0.89 -9.35 2.78
C SER A 94 -1.59 -9.77 4.09
N LEU A 95 -1.42 -11.02 4.54
CA LEU A 95 -2.13 -11.55 5.72
C LEU A 95 -1.88 -10.75 7.01
N PRO A 96 -0.62 -10.40 7.40
CA PRO A 96 -0.38 -9.64 8.62
C PRO A 96 -1.10 -8.28 8.61
N ALA A 97 -1.00 -7.53 7.51
CA ALA A 97 -1.64 -6.23 7.38
C ALA A 97 -3.18 -6.33 7.42
N LEU A 98 -3.78 -7.36 6.80
CA LEU A 98 -5.21 -7.61 6.88
C LEU A 98 -5.66 -7.91 8.31
N CYS A 99 -4.93 -8.77 9.04
CA CYS A 99 -5.24 -9.10 10.43
C CYS A 99 -5.16 -7.86 11.33
N VAL A 100 -4.08 -7.10 11.23
CA VAL A 100 -3.88 -5.88 12.04
C VAL A 100 -4.90 -4.81 11.66
N GLY A 101 -5.16 -4.57 10.38
CA GLY A 101 -6.14 -3.60 9.92
C GLY A 101 -7.57 -3.93 10.37
N PHE A 102 -7.95 -5.23 10.30
CA PHE A 102 -9.24 -5.69 10.83
C PHE A 102 -9.35 -5.47 12.34
N TRP A 103 -8.28 -5.76 13.09
CA TRP A 103 -8.24 -5.55 14.54
C TRP A 103 -8.32 -4.06 14.90
N LEU A 104 -7.53 -3.21 14.23
CA LEU A 104 -7.48 -1.76 14.46
C LEU A 104 -8.83 -1.08 14.16
N ARG A 105 -9.62 -1.59 13.22
CA ARG A 105 -10.96 -1.05 12.89
C ARG A 105 -11.86 -0.93 14.13
N ASN A 106 -11.68 -1.80 15.13
CA ASN A 106 -12.52 -1.82 16.33
C ASN A 106 -12.13 -0.76 17.38
N PHE A 107 -10.99 -0.05 17.19
CA PHE A 107 -10.43 0.87 18.18
C PHE A 107 -10.66 2.36 17.87
N GLY A 108 -11.44 2.70 16.84
CA GLY A 108 -11.80 4.09 16.55
C GLY A 108 -10.56 4.97 16.26
N LEU A 109 -9.99 4.82 15.06
CA LEU A 109 -8.72 5.46 14.68
C LEU A 109 -8.83 6.97 14.36
N GLU A 110 -9.91 7.63 14.74
CA GLU A 110 -10.10 9.07 14.45
C GLU A 110 -8.97 9.94 15.01
N ALA A 111 -8.44 9.58 16.18
CA ALA A 111 -7.32 10.30 16.80
C ALA A 111 -6.05 10.27 15.93
N LEU A 112 -5.83 9.20 15.17
CA LEU A 112 -4.66 9.07 14.30
C LEU A 112 -4.74 9.96 13.05
N ARG A 113 -5.92 10.47 12.71
CA ARG A 113 -6.11 11.44 11.62
C ARG A 113 -5.71 12.88 12.00
N ALA A 114 -5.23 13.10 13.22
CA ALA A 114 -4.77 14.43 13.65
C ALA A 114 -3.54 14.87 12.82
N PRO A 115 -3.55 16.08 12.19
CA PRO A 115 -2.48 16.52 11.29
C PRO A 115 -1.08 16.53 11.93
N LYS A 116 -1.01 16.76 13.25
CA LYS A 116 0.27 16.72 14.01
C LYS A 116 0.84 15.31 14.05
N ILE A 117 0.00 14.29 14.30
CA ILE A 117 0.43 12.89 14.35
C ILE A 117 0.86 12.43 12.95
N ILE A 118 0.08 12.78 11.93
CA ILE A 118 0.40 12.48 10.53
C ILE A 118 1.75 13.09 10.14
N GLY A 119 1.96 14.38 10.40
CA GLY A 119 3.22 15.05 10.07
C GLY A 119 4.43 14.44 10.78
N PHE A 120 4.28 14.05 12.04
CA PHE A 120 5.33 13.38 12.80
C PHE A 120 5.65 11.98 12.26
N ASN A 121 4.62 11.20 11.91
CA ASN A 121 4.79 9.89 11.29
C ASN A 121 5.49 9.99 9.93
N ILE A 122 5.06 10.90 9.06
CA ILE A 122 5.70 11.12 7.75
C ILE A 122 7.19 11.45 7.94
N LEU A 123 7.54 12.29 8.90
CA LEU A 123 8.94 12.65 9.19
C LEU A 123 9.74 11.43 9.63
N ILE A 124 9.24 10.67 10.62
CA ILE A 124 9.94 9.48 11.12
C ILE A 124 10.12 8.44 10.02
N TYR A 125 9.04 8.06 9.33
CA TYR A 125 9.11 7.04 8.28
C TYR A 125 9.95 7.51 7.10
N GLY A 126 9.94 8.80 6.76
CA GLY A 126 10.84 9.38 5.76
C GLY A 126 12.32 9.21 6.12
N ILE A 127 12.68 9.47 7.38
CA ILE A 127 14.05 9.25 7.87
C ILE A 127 14.42 7.76 7.84
N VAL A 128 13.53 6.88 8.33
CA VAL A 128 13.75 5.42 8.31
C VAL A 128 13.95 4.93 6.89
N LEU A 129 13.13 5.39 5.94
CA LEU A 129 13.25 5.03 4.53
C LEU A 129 14.58 5.51 3.93
N TYR A 130 14.96 6.77 4.19
CA TYR A 130 16.23 7.31 3.72
C TYR A 130 17.42 6.49 4.23
N VAL A 131 17.41 6.14 5.52
CA VAL A 131 18.46 5.30 6.12
C VAL A 131 18.45 3.90 5.49
N ALA A 132 17.27 3.28 5.35
CA ALA A 132 17.12 1.97 4.75
C ALA A 132 17.64 1.95 3.29
N ASP A 133 17.27 2.94 2.48
CA ASP A 133 17.70 3.05 1.08
C ASP A 133 19.22 3.23 0.97
N LYS A 134 19.82 4.08 1.83
CA LYS A 134 21.26 4.33 1.85
C LYS A 134 22.09 3.07 2.17
N PHE A 135 21.56 2.16 2.99
CA PHE A 135 22.24 0.93 3.40
C PHE A 135 21.69 -0.32 2.68
N ALA A 136 20.70 -0.17 1.81
CA ALA A 136 20.12 -1.28 1.06
C ALA A 136 21.12 -1.80 0.01
N LEU A 137 21.52 -3.06 0.17
CA LEU A 137 22.24 -3.79 -0.87
C LEU A 137 21.24 -4.32 -1.89
N SER A 138 21.03 -3.61 -2.99
CA SER A 138 20.11 -4.00 -4.08
C SER A 138 20.66 -5.18 -4.91
N THR A 139 20.82 -6.34 -4.28
CA THR A 139 21.39 -7.54 -4.93
C THR A 139 20.39 -8.66 -5.17
N ARG A 140 19.14 -8.52 -4.64
CA ARG A 140 18.13 -9.59 -4.74
C ARG A 140 17.17 -9.38 -5.88
N THR A 141 17.03 -10.41 -6.72
CA THR A 141 16.01 -10.48 -7.77
C THR A 141 14.71 -11.09 -7.23
N LEU A 142 13.57 -10.82 -7.88
CA LEU A 142 12.25 -11.35 -7.50
C LEU A 142 12.23 -12.89 -7.35
N HIS A 143 13.01 -13.59 -8.16
CA HIS A 143 13.11 -15.06 -8.09
C HIS A 143 13.72 -15.58 -6.78
N LYS A 144 14.51 -14.76 -6.08
CA LYS A 144 15.17 -15.11 -4.82
C LYS A 144 14.33 -14.78 -3.57
N ILE A 145 13.17 -14.18 -3.73
CA ILE A 145 12.28 -13.87 -2.60
C ILE A 145 11.78 -15.17 -1.97
N THR A 146 11.84 -15.24 -0.65
CA THR A 146 11.41 -16.36 0.17
C THR A 146 10.14 -16.04 0.95
N ILE A 147 9.54 -17.07 1.58
CA ILE A 147 8.39 -16.88 2.50
C ILE A 147 8.77 -15.97 3.67
N LYS A 148 10.01 -16.05 4.17
CA LYS A 148 10.48 -15.17 5.26
C LYS A 148 10.52 -13.71 4.83
N ASP A 149 10.96 -13.44 3.61
CA ASP A 149 10.95 -12.09 3.04
C ASP A 149 9.51 -11.57 2.90
N ALA A 150 8.57 -12.41 2.42
CA ALA A 150 7.16 -12.05 2.30
C ALA A 150 6.51 -11.73 3.65
N LEU A 151 6.77 -12.54 4.68
CA LEU A 151 6.31 -12.28 6.05
C LEU A 151 6.92 -10.99 6.62
N PHE A 152 8.21 -10.75 6.41
CA PHE A 152 8.87 -9.53 6.87
C PHE A 152 8.27 -8.27 6.19
N ILE A 153 8.01 -8.34 4.88
CA ILE A 153 7.32 -7.27 4.14
C ILE A 153 5.92 -7.06 4.71
N GLY A 154 5.17 -8.14 4.96
CA GLY A 154 3.82 -8.07 5.54
C GLY A 154 3.80 -7.45 6.94
N LEU A 155 4.77 -7.78 7.79
CA LEU A 155 4.92 -7.17 9.11
C LEU A 155 5.30 -5.69 9.02
N ALA A 156 6.19 -5.33 8.07
CA ALA A 156 6.52 -3.94 7.81
C ALA A 156 5.30 -3.14 7.33
N GLN A 157 4.40 -3.73 6.53
CA GLN A 157 3.15 -3.10 6.12
C GLN A 157 2.22 -2.79 7.31
N CYS A 158 2.26 -3.59 8.37
CA CYS A 158 1.47 -3.31 9.58
C CYS A 158 1.87 -1.99 10.27
N LEU A 159 3.14 -1.57 10.11
CA LEU A 159 3.62 -0.30 10.65
C LEU A 159 3.15 0.91 9.81
N ALA A 160 2.70 0.67 8.59
CA ALA A 160 2.22 1.70 7.67
C ALA A 160 0.69 1.92 7.75
N LEU A 161 -0.02 1.06 8.50
CA LEU A 161 -1.45 1.19 8.79
C LEU A 161 -1.70 2.26 9.85
#